data_c496d00f56fa846bcad393eae9c373d2
#
_entry.id   c496d00f56fa846bcad393eae9c373d2
#
_cell.length_a   1.000
_cell.length_b   1.000
_cell.length_c   1.000
_cell.angle_alpha   90.00
_cell.angle_beta   90.00
_cell.angle_gamma   90.00
#
_symmetry.space_group_name_H-M   'P 1'
#
loop_
_entity.id
_entity.type
_entity.pdbx_description
1 polymer ?
#
loop_
_entity_poly.entity_id
_entity_poly.type
_entity_poly.pdbx_seq_one_letter_code
_entity_poly.pdbx_strand_id
1 'polypeptide(L)'
;MLIDLHVHTLKSADSSLSPEDMVREAKRVGLDGVCLTEHGGGWDRHDFERLASRYDMLLIPALEVDTDMGHIAVFGVGGYAPGMAKVRDLRRIVDAAGGFMVVAHPFRRMFDRTTGRNFLFPDADGQALTARQAAEHPVFQLVDDVEVGNGGNSPRENGLAREVADMLGRKGTGGSDAHSTHGLGCFVTHFERDVRCVGEFVEELRAGRYTPAQGLLQGKLRPLTTDSHPALT
;
A
#
# COMPACT_ATOMS: atom_id res chain seq x y z
N MET A 1 -15.95 -1.51 -5.27
CA MET A 1 -15.25 -2.70 -4.74
C MET A 1 -14.29 -2.29 -3.64
N LEU A 2 -14.12 -3.15 -2.64
CA LEU A 2 -13.17 -2.94 -1.53
C LEU A 2 -11.96 -3.85 -1.72
N ILE A 3 -10.79 -3.27 -1.92
CA ILE A 3 -9.55 -4.00 -2.14
C ILE A 3 -8.51 -3.57 -1.08
N ASP A 4 -7.90 -4.54 -0.42
CA ASP A 4 -6.73 -4.31 0.43
C ASP A 4 -5.49 -4.26 -0.46
N LEU A 5 -4.84 -3.09 -0.53
CA LEU A 5 -3.74 -2.89 -1.47
C LEU A 5 -2.37 -3.30 -0.94
N HIS A 6 -2.29 -3.75 0.31
CA HIS A 6 -1.01 -4.06 0.94
C HIS A 6 -1.12 -5.28 1.85
N VAL A 7 -0.75 -6.45 1.33
CA VAL A 7 -0.80 -7.72 2.07
C VAL A 7 0.38 -8.61 1.69
N HIS A 8 0.96 -9.27 2.69
CA HIS A 8 2.07 -10.21 2.54
C HIS A 8 1.62 -11.62 2.87
N THR A 9 2.01 -12.60 2.03
CA THR A 9 1.77 -14.01 2.30
C THR A 9 3.07 -14.73 2.68
N LEU A 10 3.01 -16.04 2.89
CA LEU A 10 4.19 -16.90 3.10
C LEU A 10 5.28 -16.76 2.00
N LYS A 11 5.01 -16.02 0.93
CA LYS A 11 5.98 -15.69 -0.11
C LYS A 11 6.99 -14.65 0.36
N SER A 12 6.59 -13.77 1.26
CA SER A 12 7.46 -12.83 1.99
C SER A 12 8.05 -13.52 3.23
N ALA A 13 9.35 -13.36 3.45
CA ALA A 13 10.07 -14.06 4.53
C ALA A 13 9.61 -13.69 5.96
N ASP A 14 8.96 -12.55 6.10
CA ASP A 14 8.47 -11.97 7.36
C ASP A 14 6.98 -12.23 7.60
N SER A 15 6.28 -12.90 6.66
CA SER A 15 4.86 -13.21 6.79
C SER A 15 4.61 -14.69 7.09
N SER A 16 3.65 -14.94 7.97
CA SER A 16 3.12 -16.28 8.29
C SER A 16 1.75 -16.55 7.65
N LEU A 17 1.22 -15.64 6.86
CA LEU A 17 -0.11 -15.69 6.30
C LEU A 17 -0.17 -16.62 5.09
N SER A 18 -0.84 -17.77 5.23
CA SER A 18 -1.08 -18.62 4.07
C SER A 18 -2.10 -17.97 3.11
N PRO A 19 -1.98 -18.19 1.79
CA PRO A 19 -2.99 -17.69 0.84
C PRO A 19 -4.41 -18.18 1.15
N GLU A 20 -4.56 -19.38 1.67
CA GLU A 20 -5.86 -19.93 2.05
C GLU A 20 -6.46 -19.19 3.23
N ASP A 21 -5.68 -18.96 4.29
CA ASP A 21 -6.14 -18.21 5.46
C ASP A 21 -6.44 -16.75 5.11
N MET A 22 -5.61 -16.15 4.24
CA MET A 22 -5.83 -14.80 3.72
C MET A 22 -7.19 -14.71 2.99
N VAL A 23 -7.47 -15.59 2.04
CA VAL A 23 -8.72 -15.55 1.27
C VAL A 23 -9.92 -15.80 2.17
N ARG A 24 -9.82 -16.77 3.12
CA ARG A 24 -10.87 -17.04 4.09
C ARG A 24 -11.18 -15.80 4.93
N GLU A 25 -10.16 -15.15 5.45
CA GLU A 25 -10.30 -13.94 6.26
C GLU A 25 -10.81 -12.76 5.43
N ALA A 26 -10.26 -12.53 4.24
CA ALA A 26 -10.69 -11.48 3.33
C ALA A 26 -12.19 -11.57 3.02
N LYS A 27 -12.68 -12.77 2.69
CA LYS A 27 -14.12 -13.03 2.49
C LYS A 27 -14.92 -12.77 3.76
N ARG A 28 -14.40 -13.21 4.92
CA ARG A 28 -15.08 -13.03 6.21
C ARG A 28 -15.29 -11.56 6.56
N VAL A 29 -14.31 -10.71 6.25
CA VAL A 29 -14.40 -9.26 6.54
C VAL A 29 -15.08 -8.46 5.44
N GLY A 30 -15.39 -9.09 4.29
CA GLY A 30 -16.13 -8.45 3.20
C GLY A 30 -15.25 -7.71 2.19
N LEU A 31 -14.00 -8.15 2.00
CA LEU A 31 -13.15 -7.67 0.90
C LEU A 31 -13.58 -8.33 -0.43
N ASP A 32 -13.54 -7.55 -1.50
CA ASP A 32 -13.74 -8.02 -2.87
C ASP A 32 -12.44 -8.49 -3.52
N GLY A 33 -11.30 -7.99 -3.05
CA GLY A 33 -9.99 -8.34 -3.58
C GLY A 33 -8.83 -8.00 -2.65
N VAL A 34 -7.65 -8.53 -2.98
CA VAL A 34 -6.40 -8.34 -2.23
C VAL A 34 -5.24 -8.20 -3.20
N CYS A 35 -4.36 -7.21 -2.98
CA CYS A 35 -3.06 -7.10 -3.63
C CYS A 35 -2.00 -7.83 -2.81
N LEU A 36 -1.30 -8.78 -3.42
CA LEU A 36 -0.19 -9.50 -2.80
C LEU A 36 1.10 -8.74 -3.07
N THR A 37 1.46 -7.83 -2.16
CA THR A 37 2.62 -6.93 -2.24
C THR A 37 3.86 -7.57 -1.64
N GLU A 38 4.29 -8.67 -2.19
CA GLU A 38 5.34 -9.49 -1.62
C GLU A 38 6.72 -8.81 -1.68
N HIS A 39 7.51 -9.05 -0.65
CA HIS A 39 8.95 -8.81 -0.67
C HIS A 39 9.71 -9.86 -1.51
N GLY A 40 10.97 -9.59 -1.82
CA GLY A 40 11.91 -10.59 -2.34
C GLY A 40 11.61 -11.14 -3.73
N GLY A 41 10.79 -10.46 -4.54
CA GLY A 41 10.57 -10.81 -5.93
C GLY A 41 9.13 -11.20 -6.29
N GLY A 42 8.27 -11.35 -5.30
CA GLY A 42 6.85 -11.62 -5.52
C GLY A 42 6.54 -13.04 -6.01
N TRP A 43 5.36 -13.20 -6.56
CA TRP A 43 4.87 -14.45 -7.12
C TRP A 43 5.39 -14.64 -8.55
N ASP A 44 5.93 -15.83 -8.86
CA ASP A 44 6.08 -16.25 -10.24
C ASP A 44 4.70 -16.27 -10.93
N ARG A 45 4.66 -15.86 -12.20
CA ARG A 45 3.41 -15.74 -12.96
C ARG A 45 2.59 -17.03 -12.95
N HIS A 46 3.25 -18.15 -13.17
CA HIS A 46 2.60 -19.48 -13.28
C HIS A 46 2.04 -19.92 -11.94
N ASP A 47 2.81 -19.69 -10.85
CA ASP A 47 2.40 -19.99 -9.48
C ASP A 47 1.23 -19.10 -9.08
N PHE A 48 1.27 -17.83 -9.45
CA PHE A 48 0.19 -16.89 -9.18
C PHE A 48 -1.11 -17.25 -9.91
N GLU A 49 -1.03 -17.58 -11.21
CA GLU A 49 -2.20 -18.00 -12.01
C GLU A 49 -2.86 -19.26 -11.41
N ARG A 50 -2.04 -20.22 -10.95
CA ARG A 50 -2.53 -21.42 -10.25
C ARG A 50 -3.17 -21.08 -8.90
N LEU A 51 -2.60 -20.13 -8.17
CA LEU A 51 -3.16 -19.65 -6.91
C LEU A 51 -4.51 -18.97 -7.15
N ALA A 52 -4.54 -17.99 -8.03
CA ALA A 52 -5.74 -17.19 -8.30
C ALA A 52 -6.91 -18.06 -8.81
N SER A 53 -6.61 -19.09 -9.63
CA SER A 53 -7.63 -20.01 -10.16
C SER A 53 -8.33 -20.88 -9.10
N ARG A 54 -7.77 -20.99 -7.87
CA ARG A 54 -8.34 -21.80 -6.79
C ARG A 54 -9.41 -21.06 -6.00
N TYR A 55 -9.44 -19.74 -6.10
CA TYR A 55 -10.27 -18.91 -5.26
C TYR A 55 -11.19 -18.02 -6.09
N ASP A 56 -12.45 -17.97 -5.73
CA ASP A 56 -13.43 -17.01 -6.24
C ASP A 56 -13.26 -15.67 -5.49
N MET A 57 -12.16 -14.99 -5.79
CA MET A 57 -11.76 -13.69 -5.23
C MET A 57 -10.76 -13.04 -6.15
N LEU A 58 -10.85 -11.72 -6.30
CA LEU A 58 -9.84 -10.95 -7.04
C LEU A 58 -8.51 -10.94 -6.28
N LEU A 59 -7.49 -11.56 -6.84
CA LEU A 59 -6.11 -11.46 -6.36
C LEU A 59 -5.29 -10.68 -7.39
N ILE A 60 -4.54 -9.70 -6.92
CA ILE A 60 -3.67 -8.85 -7.74
C ILE A 60 -2.21 -9.12 -7.36
N PRO A 61 -1.36 -9.62 -8.28
CA PRO A 61 0.07 -9.74 -8.01
C PRO A 61 0.70 -8.36 -8.00
N ALA A 62 1.48 -8.09 -6.96
CA ALA A 62 2.18 -6.83 -6.75
C ALA A 62 3.51 -7.07 -6.07
N LEU A 63 4.29 -6.02 -5.88
CA LEU A 63 5.56 -6.05 -5.14
C LEU A 63 5.59 -4.93 -4.13
N GLU A 64 6.15 -5.18 -2.95
CA GLU A 64 6.73 -4.13 -2.14
C GLU A 64 8.24 -4.16 -2.30
N VAL A 65 8.78 -3.13 -2.95
CA VAL A 65 10.19 -3.05 -3.31
C VAL A 65 10.94 -2.21 -2.29
N ASP A 66 11.98 -2.80 -1.67
CA ASP A 66 12.94 -2.08 -0.85
C ASP A 66 13.81 -1.20 -1.75
N THR A 67 13.71 0.12 -1.59
CA THR A 67 14.47 1.07 -2.42
C THR A 67 15.37 1.97 -1.59
N ASP A 68 16.24 2.71 -2.27
CA ASP A 68 17.06 3.76 -1.67
C ASP A 68 16.26 4.97 -1.16
N MET A 69 14.95 5.00 -1.38
CA MET A 69 14.01 6.01 -0.87
C MET A 69 12.75 5.35 -0.26
N GLY A 70 12.97 4.34 0.61
CA GLY A 70 11.90 3.63 1.33
C GLY A 70 11.24 2.52 0.51
N HIS A 71 10.16 2.01 1.04
CA HIS A 71 9.39 0.93 0.42
C HIS A 71 8.40 1.49 -0.60
N ILE A 72 8.33 0.84 -1.74
CA ILE A 72 7.44 1.23 -2.84
C ILE A 72 6.55 0.04 -3.22
N ALA A 73 5.25 0.19 -3.04
CA ALA A 73 4.29 -0.75 -3.59
C ALA A 73 4.15 -0.52 -5.11
N VAL A 74 4.29 -1.60 -5.88
CA VAL A 74 4.34 -1.57 -7.34
C VAL A 74 3.29 -2.49 -7.91
N PHE A 75 2.47 -1.96 -8.80
CA PHE A 75 1.36 -2.65 -9.43
C PHE A 75 1.53 -2.69 -10.96
N GLY A 76 1.10 -3.79 -11.59
CA GLY A 76 1.11 -3.91 -13.05
C GLY A 76 2.47 -4.27 -13.66
N VAL A 77 3.43 -4.74 -12.85
CA VAL A 77 4.71 -5.30 -13.33
C VAL A 77 4.72 -6.82 -13.18
N GLY A 78 5.44 -7.50 -14.06
CA GLY A 78 5.45 -8.96 -14.11
C GLY A 78 6.34 -9.67 -13.09
N GLY A 79 7.01 -8.93 -12.19
CA GLY A 79 7.91 -9.44 -11.18
C GLY A 79 9.12 -8.54 -10.95
N TYR A 80 9.98 -8.92 -10.02
CA TYR A 80 11.19 -8.16 -9.69
C TYR A 80 12.22 -8.20 -10.82
N ALA A 81 12.80 -7.05 -11.13
CA ALA A 81 13.86 -6.91 -12.13
C ALA A 81 15.10 -6.22 -11.54
N PRO A 82 16.30 -6.51 -12.06
CA PRO A 82 17.52 -5.81 -11.66
C PRO A 82 17.37 -4.30 -11.80
N GLY A 83 17.83 -3.55 -10.79
CA GLY A 83 17.75 -2.09 -10.74
C GLY A 83 16.58 -1.55 -9.92
N MET A 84 15.58 -2.35 -9.58
CA MET A 84 14.40 -1.90 -8.81
C MET A 84 14.74 -1.33 -7.43
N ALA A 85 15.86 -1.70 -6.82
CA ALA A 85 16.32 -1.11 -5.55
C ALA A 85 16.70 0.38 -5.65
N LYS A 86 16.77 0.94 -6.86
CA LYS A 86 16.93 2.37 -7.10
C LYS A 86 15.61 2.96 -7.59
N VAL A 87 14.97 3.81 -6.78
CA VAL A 87 13.62 4.31 -7.09
C VAL A 87 13.52 4.99 -8.47
N ARG A 88 14.59 5.66 -8.94
CA ARG A 88 14.63 6.28 -10.28
C ARG A 88 14.63 5.25 -11.40
N ASP A 89 15.31 4.13 -11.21
CA ASP A 89 15.31 3.03 -12.17
C ASP A 89 14.01 2.24 -12.09
N LEU A 90 13.50 2.04 -10.87
CA LEU A 90 12.16 1.47 -10.63
C LEU A 90 11.09 2.25 -11.39
N ARG A 91 11.12 3.61 -11.34
CA ARG A 91 10.17 4.44 -12.09
C ARG A 91 10.20 4.14 -13.59
N ARG A 92 11.38 4.03 -14.19
CA ARG A 92 11.52 3.72 -15.62
C ARG A 92 10.97 2.33 -15.97
N ILE A 93 11.22 1.34 -15.10
CA ILE A 93 10.72 -0.03 -15.27
C ILE A 93 9.19 -0.04 -15.22
N VAL A 94 8.61 0.64 -14.23
CA VAL A 94 7.17 0.70 -14.04
C VAL A 94 6.49 1.47 -15.18
N ASP A 95 7.08 2.58 -15.64
CA ASP A 95 6.58 3.34 -16.80
C ASP A 95 6.56 2.48 -18.06
N ALA A 96 7.65 1.73 -18.32
CA ALA A 96 7.74 0.85 -19.48
C ALA A 96 6.71 -0.30 -19.44
N ALA A 97 6.34 -0.77 -18.24
CA ALA A 97 5.32 -1.78 -18.05
C ALA A 97 3.88 -1.21 -18.04
N GLY A 98 3.75 0.11 -18.00
CA GLY A 98 2.45 0.73 -17.80
C GLY A 98 1.88 0.52 -16.40
N GLY A 99 2.71 0.35 -15.39
CA GLY A 99 2.32 0.11 -13.99
C GLY A 99 2.01 1.37 -13.19
N PHE A 100 1.90 1.21 -11.86
CA PHE A 100 1.59 2.28 -10.91
C PHE A 100 2.45 2.10 -9.66
N MET A 101 2.94 3.19 -9.06
CA MET A 101 3.81 3.20 -7.90
C MET A 101 3.18 3.98 -6.74
N VAL A 102 3.22 3.41 -5.56
CA VAL A 102 2.78 4.04 -4.31
C VAL A 102 3.91 3.98 -3.30
N VAL A 103 4.29 5.11 -2.70
CA VAL A 103 5.20 5.05 -1.55
C VAL A 103 4.45 4.45 -0.37
N ALA A 104 4.92 3.29 0.09
CA ALA A 104 4.30 2.54 1.18
C ALA A 104 4.68 3.15 2.54
N HIS A 105 3.70 3.27 3.44
CA HIS A 105 3.86 3.73 4.84
C HIS A 105 5.01 4.73 5.07
N PRO A 106 5.05 5.89 4.35
CA PRO A 106 6.23 6.78 4.27
C PRO A 106 6.69 7.32 5.62
N PHE A 107 5.79 7.36 6.60
CA PHE A 107 6.09 7.94 7.93
C PHE A 107 6.15 6.90 9.05
N ARG A 108 6.23 5.60 8.72
CA ARG A 108 6.39 4.53 9.72
C ARG A 108 7.59 4.81 10.62
N ARG A 109 7.41 4.66 11.96
CA ARG A 109 8.43 4.94 12.99
C ARG A 109 8.88 6.41 13.05
N MET A 110 8.09 7.33 12.53
CA MET A 110 8.44 8.75 12.55
C MET A 110 8.35 9.33 13.98
N PHE A 111 7.38 8.87 14.75
CA PHE A 111 7.08 9.41 16.09
C PHE A 111 7.49 8.47 17.23
N ASP A 112 7.86 7.25 16.93
CA ASP A 112 8.37 6.27 17.90
C ASP A 112 9.75 5.76 17.49
N ARG A 113 10.78 6.32 18.12
CA ARG A 113 12.18 5.95 17.87
C ARG A 113 12.64 4.69 18.62
N THR A 114 11.82 4.15 19.49
CA THR A 114 12.18 2.94 20.28
C THR A 114 12.22 1.70 19.40
N THR A 115 11.41 1.67 18.32
CA THR A 115 11.28 0.55 17.39
C THR A 115 12.11 0.68 16.11
N GLY A 116 12.86 1.77 15.96
CA GLY A 116 13.70 2.02 14.78
C GLY A 116 13.61 3.46 14.28
N ARG A 117 14.17 3.71 13.09
CA ARG A 117 14.14 5.02 12.42
C ARG A 117 13.25 4.99 11.19
N ASN A 118 12.67 6.14 10.85
CA ASN A 118 12.00 6.29 9.56
C ASN A 118 13.01 6.23 8.42
N PHE A 119 12.65 5.58 7.31
CA PHE A 119 13.55 5.40 6.17
C PHE A 119 13.74 6.67 5.35
N LEU A 120 12.69 7.47 5.17
CA LEU A 120 12.75 8.69 4.36
C LEU A 120 13.41 9.85 5.13
N PHE A 121 13.21 9.88 6.44
CA PHE A 121 13.64 10.97 7.30
C PHE A 121 14.41 10.43 8.51
N PRO A 122 15.57 9.77 8.30
CA PRO A 122 16.28 9.08 9.40
C PRO A 122 16.80 10.02 10.49
N ASP A 123 17.07 11.27 10.13
CA ASP A 123 17.59 12.29 11.04
C ASP A 123 16.52 13.29 11.53
N ALA A 124 15.29 13.19 11.01
CA ALA A 124 14.25 14.13 11.40
C ALA A 124 13.79 13.88 12.85
N ASP A 125 13.62 14.96 13.59
CA ASP A 125 12.77 14.94 14.76
C ASP A 125 11.31 14.94 14.28
N GLY A 126 10.63 13.81 14.41
CA GLY A 126 9.26 13.65 13.93
C GLY A 126 8.27 14.66 14.52
N GLN A 127 8.60 15.27 15.67
CA GLN A 127 7.74 16.31 16.25
C GLN A 127 7.88 17.68 15.53
N ALA A 128 9.00 17.92 14.85
CA ALA A 128 9.29 19.17 14.16
C ALA A 128 8.99 19.14 12.66
N LEU A 129 8.83 17.94 12.06
CA LEU A 129 8.60 17.79 10.62
C LEU A 129 7.14 18.12 10.28
N THR A 130 6.95 19.20 9.52
CA THR A 130 5.64 19.56 8.97
C THR A 130 5.31 18.79 7.70
N ALA A 131 4.04 18.64 7.36
CA ALA A 131 3.60 18.01 6.11
C ALA A 131 4.20 18.71 4.88
N ARG A 132 4.34 20.05 4.91
CA ARG A 132 4.97 20.84 3.85
C ARG A 132 6.43 20.44 3.63
N GLN A 133 7.21 20.36 4.70
CA GLN A 133 8.61 19.94 4.61
C GLN A 133 8.74 18.48 4.17
N ALA A 134 7.86 17.62 4.66
CA ALA A 134 7.82 16.22 4.26
C ALA A 134 7.52 16.06 2.76
N ALA A 135 6.57 16.84 2.23
CA ALA A 135 6.18 16.81 0.81
C ALA A 135 7.31 17.20 -0.16
N GLU A 136 8.36 17.86 0.33
CA GLU A 136 9.54 18.25 -0.48
C GLU A 136 10.48 17.04 -0.73
N HIS A 137 10.29 15.90 -0.05
CA HIS A 137 11.16 14.74 -0.25
C HIS A 137 11.06 14.22 -1.69
N PRO A 138 12.21 13.94 -2.35
CA PRO A 138 12.24 13.58 -3.78
C PRO A 138 11.39 12.36 -4.17
N VAL A 139 11.14 11.42 -3.24
CA VAL A 139 10.34 10.23 -3.53
C VAL A 139 8.94 10.58 -4.05
N PHE A 140 8.33 11.64 -3.51
CA PHE A 140 6.97 12.05 -3.90
C PHE A 140 6.87 12.59 -5.34
N GLN A 141 8.00 12.94 -5.96
CA GLN A 141 8.06 13.30 -7.38
C GLN A 141 8.24 12.08 -8.30
N LEU A 142 8.54 10.92 -7.74
CA LEU A 142 8.85 9.69 -8.46
C LEU A 142 7.73 8.64 -8.39
N VAL A 143 6.79 8.80 -7.45
CA VAL A 143 5.65 7.89 -7.28
C VAL A 143 4.35 8.50 -7.81
N ASP A 144 3.38 7.65 -8.09
CA ASP A 144 2.07 8.09 -8.58
C ASP A 144 1.13 8.47 -7.42
N ASP A 145 1.27 7.80 -6.26
CA ASP A 145 0.44 8.09 -5.09
C ASP A 145 1.17 7.77 -3.76
N VAL A 146 0.48 7.99 -2.65
CA VAL A 146 0.96 7.83 -1.26
C VAL A 146 0.04 6.88 -0.51
N GLU A 147 0.58 5.91 0.21
CA GLU A 147 -0.20 5.12 1.14
C GLU A 147 -0.50 5.94 2.41
N VAL A 148 -1.76 6.33 2.56
CA VAL A 148 -2.24 7.20 3.64
C VAL A 148 -2.92 6.45 4.77
N GLY A 149 -3.31 5.21 4.52
CA GLY A 149 -3.84 4.30 5.53
C GLY A 149 -3.08 2.99 5.51
N ASN A 150 -2.31 2.72 6.57
CA ASN A 150 -1.54 1.49 6.71
C ASN A 150 -1.76 0.92 8.12
N GLY A 151 -2.03 -0.39 8.20
CA GLY A 151 -2.35 -1.06 9.46
C GLY A 151 -1.19 -1.19 10.44
N GLY A 152 0.05 -1.12 9.96
CA GLY A 152 1.26 -1.13 10.77
C GLY A 152 1.69 0.24 11.29
N ASN A 153 0.98 1.30 10.90
CA ASN A 153 1.27 2.68 11.31
C ASN A 153 0.41 3.12 12.49
N SER A 154 0.94 4.06 13.28
CA SER A 154 0.13 4.80 14.24
C SER A 154 -0.86 5.75 13.53
N PRO A 155 -1.97 6.16 14.20
CA PRO A 155 -2.89 7.14 13.64
C PRO A 155 -2.20 8.47 13.24
N ARG A 156 -1.18 8.89 13.99
CA ARG A 156 -0.42 10.12 13.71
C ARG A 156 0.41 10.00 12.42
N GLU A 157 1.00 8.84 12.16
CA GLU A 157 1.76 8.56 10.93
C GLU A 157 0.85 8.53 9.70
N ASN A 158 -0.31 7.86 9.81
CA ASN A 158 -1.34 7.87 8.76
C ASN A 158 -1.89 9.29 8.54
N GLY A 159 -2.10 10.07 9.60
CA GLY A 159 -2.52 11.46 9.52
C GLY A 159 -1.53 12.33 8.74
N LEU A 160 -0.23 12.24 9.04
CA LEU A 160 0.82 12.95 8.31
C LEU A 160 0.88 12.52 6.83
N ALA A 161 0.74 11.22 6.55
CA ALA A 161 0.68 10.71 5.18
C ALA A 161 -0.52 11.29 4.41
N ARG A 162 -1.69 11.39 5.05
CA ARG A 162 -2.88 12.01 4.46
C ARG A 162 -2.66 13.50 4.17
N GLU A 163 -2.12 14.25 5.12
CA GLU A 163 -1.81 15.68 4.93
C GLU A 163 -0.84 15.91 3.77
N VAL A 164 0.22 15.09 3.66
CA VAL A 164 1.19 15.17 2.56
C VAL A 164 0.51 14.83 1.22
N ALA A 165 -0.29 13.79 1.16
CA ALA A 165 -1.02 13.42 -0.05
C ALA A 165 -1.97 14.54 -0.50
N ASP A 166 -2.70 15.18 0.43
CA ASP A 166 -3.59 16.30 0.14
C ASP A 166 -2.82 17.50 -0.42
N MET A 167 -1.67 17.85 0.16
CA MET A 167 -0.81 18.94 -0.32
C MET A 167 -0.27 18.68 -1.73
N LEU A 168 -0.04 17.41 -2.08
CA LEU A 168 0.43 16.98 -3.40
C LEU A 168 -0.71 16.79 -4.42
N GLY A 169 -1.97 16.96 -4.01
CA GLY A 169 -3.15 16.70 -4.84
C GLY A 169 -3.33 15.22 -5.17
N ARG A 170 -2.83 14.31 -4.30
CA ARG A 170 -2.92 12.86 -4.47
C ARG A 170 -4.16 12.30 -3.76
N LYS A 171 -4.73 11.24 -4.33
CA LYS A 171 -5.90 10.55 -3.74
C LYS A 171 -5.55 9.86 -2.43
N GLY A 172 -4.40 9.23 -2.39
CA GLY A 172 -3.97 8.32 -1.34
C GLY A 172 -4.58 6.92 -1.46
N THR A 173 -3.83 5.92 -1.03
CA THR A 173 -4.28 4.52 -0.98
C THR A 173 -4.39 4.02 0.46
N GLY A 174 -5.10 2.91 0.66
CA GLY A 174 -5.18 2.20 1.94
C GLY A 174 -4.88 0.72 1.76
N GLY A 175 -4.09 0.18 2.68
CA GLY A 175 -3.76 -1.23 2.79
C GLY A 175 -3.49 -1.64 4.24
N SER A 176 -3.72 -2.90 4.58
CA SER A 176 -3.54 -3.36 5.96
C SER A 176 -2.08 -3.61 6.34
N ASP A 177 -1.25 -3.93 5.34
CA ASP A 177 0.11 -4.43 5.57
C ASP A 177 0.12 -5.69 6.45
N ALA A 178 -0.89 -6.54 6.20
CA ALA A 178 -1.12 -7.73 7.01
C ALA A 178 -0.10 -8.83 6.69
N HIS A 179 0.53 -9.36 7.74
CA HIS A 179 1.46 -10.50 7.72
C HIS A 179 0.84 -11.74 8.40
N SER A 180 -0.41 -11.63 8.82
CA SER A 180 -1.25 -12.66 9.41
C SER A 180 -2.72 -12.30 9.16
N THR A 181 -3.65 -13.14 9.58
CA THR A 181 -5.10 -12.81 9.48
C THR A 181 -5.50 -11.61 10.34
N HIS A 182 -4.68 -11.27 11.36
CA HIS A 182 -4.97 -10.15 12.24
C HIS A 182 -4.78 -8.81 11.50
N GLY A 183 -5.83 -7.99 11.50
CA GLY A 183 -5.79 -6.66 10.90
C GLY A 183 -6.03 -6.61 9.39
N LEU A 184 -6.11 -7.75 8.69
CA LEU A 184 -6.44 -7.78 7.27
C LEU A 184 -7.73 -6.98 6.99
N GLY A 185 -7.68 -6.02 6.06
CA GLY A 185 -8.80 -5.14 5.76
C GLY A 185 -9.02 -3.98 6.74
N CYS A 186 -8.11 -3.71 7.70
CA CYS A 186 -8.26 -2.57 8.63
C CYS A 186 -8.19 -1.21 7.91
N PHE A 187 -7.40 -1.13 6.83
CA PHE A 187 -7.42 -0.08 5.82
C PHE A 187 -7.60 -0.73 4.44
N VAL A 188 -8.38 -0.08 3.60
CA VAL A 188 -8.71 -0.56 2.26
C VAL A 188 -8.77 0.59 1.28
N THR A 189 -8.76 0.28 -0.01
CA THR A 189 -9.05 1.23 -1.07
C THR A 189 -10.39 0.85 -1.70
N HIS A 190 -11.33 1.80 -1.71
CA HIS A 190 -12.64 1.66 -2.32
C HIS A 190 -12.59 2.14 -3.77
N PHE A 191 -12.76 1.23 -4.72
CA PHE A 191 -12.85 1.52 -6.15
C PHE A 191 -14.30 1.82 -6.54
N GLU A 192 -14.49 2.84 -7.37
CA GLU A 192 -15.81 3.29 -7.84
C GLU A 192 -16.43 2.30 -8.83
N ARG A 193 -15.60 1.50 -9.52
CA ARG A 193 -15.99 0.52 -10.52
C ARG A 193 -15.55 -0.87 -10.13
N ASP A 194 -16.17 -1.87 -10.75
CA ASP A 194 -15.74 -3.25 -10.63
C ASP A 194 -14.44 -3.45 -11.40
N VAL A 195 -13.51 -4.14 -10.74
CA VAL A 195 -12.18 -4.51 -11.24
C VAL A 195 -12.12 -6.03 -11.33
N ARG A 196 -11.71 -6.55 -12.47
CA ARG A 196 -11.70 -8.00 -12.74
C ARG A 196 -10.31 -8.55 -13.05
N CYS A 197 -9.35 -7.68 -13.34
CA CYS A 197 -7.99 -8.06 -13.67
C CYS A 197 -6.99 -6.94 -13.36
N VAL A 198 -5.70 -7.27 -13.40
CA VAL A 198 -4.60 -6.33 -13.15
C VAL A 198 -4.65 -5.10 -14.07
N GLY A 199 -5.01 -5.28 -15.34
CA GLY A 199 -5.10 -4.18 -16.30
C GLY A 199 -6.17 -3.15 -15.92
N GLU A 200 -7.38 -3.61 -15.61
CA GLU A 200 -8.48 -2.76 -15.13
C GLU A 200 -8.12 -2.09 -13.79
N PHE A 201 -7.46 -2.83 -12.89
CA PHE A 201 -6.99 -2.31 -11.61
C PHE A 201 -6.04 -1.12 -11.78
N VAL A 202 -5.02 -1.26 -12.62
CA VAL A 202 -4.05 -0.18 -12.89
C VAL A 202 -4.72 0.98 -13.62
N GLU A 203 -5.68 0.73 -14.51
CA GLU A 203 -6.47 1.77 -15.18
C GLU A 203 -7.27 2.60 -14.16
N GLU A 204 -7.95 1.95 -13.20
CA GLU A 204 -8.71 2.65 -12.16
C GLU A 204 -7.80 3.49 -11.24
N LEU A 205 -6.61 2.96 -10.88
CA LEU A 205 -5.61 3.71 -10.12
C LEU A 205 -5.15 4.96 -10.90
N ARG A 206 -4.79 4.82 -12.17
CA ARG A 206 -4.35 5.94 -13.01
C ARG A 206 -5.44 6.99 -13.24
N ALA A 207 -6.67 6.53 -13.32
CA ALA A 207 -7.82 7.42 -13.50
C ALA A 207 -8.26 8.12 -12.19
N GLY A 208 -7.67 7.75 -11.04
CA GLY A 208 -8.03 8.31 -9.74
C GLY A 208 -9.46 8.00 -9.30
N ARG A 209 -10.04 6.87 -9.75
CA ARG A 209 -11.41 6.46 -9.41
C ARG A 209 -11.43 5.55 -8.19
N TYR A 210 -10.83 6.00 -7.12
CA TYR A 210 -10.74 5.29 -5.84
C TYR A 210 -10.64 6.26 -4.67
N THR A 211 -10.87 5.73 -3.46
CA THR A 211 -10.79 6.47 -2.20
C THR A 211 -10.26 5.55 -1.10
N PRO A 212 -9.23 5.95 -0.33
CA PRO A 212 -8.79 5.19 0.84
C PRO A 212 -9.89 5.20 1.90
N ALA A 213 -10.07 4.07 2.57
CA ALA A 213 -11.12 3.91 3.56
C ALA A 213 -10.66 3.08 4.76
N GLN A 214 -11.37 3.23 5.88
CA GLN A 214 -11.16 2.52 7.14
C GLN A 214 -12.49 2.13 7.78
N GLY A 215 -12.43 1.32 8.84
CA GLY A 215 -13.61 0.98 9.62
C GLY A 215 -14.38 -0.23 9.10
N LEU A 216 -13.86 -0.95 8.10
CA LEU A 216 -14.46 -2.17 7.58
C LEU A 216 -14.63 -3.22 8.69
N LEU A 217 -13.59 -3.47 9.49
CA LEU A 217 -13.62 -4.47 10.58
C LEU A 217 -14.62 -4.14 11.69
N GLN A 218 -15.04 -2.88 11.80
CA GLN A 218 -16.05 -2.41 12.76
C GLN A 218 -17.45 -2.29 12.14
N GLY A 219 -17.63 -2.71 10.88
CA GLY A 219 -18.88 -2.56 10.14
C GLY A 219 -19.28 -1.10 9.87
N LYS A 220 -18.33 -0.17 9.89
CA LYS A 220 -18.52 1.27 9.74
C LYS A 220 -17.53 1.85 8.74
N LEU A 221 -17.57 1.34 7.50
CA LEU A 221 -16.70 1.82 6.44
C LEU A 221 -16.90 3.32 6.23
N ARG A 222 -15.78 4.07 6.20
CA ARG A 222 -15.76 5.51 5.96
C ARG A 222 -14.49 5.90 5.19
N PRO A 223 -14.55 6.92 4.33
CA PRO A 223 -13.35 7.47 3.69
C PRO A 223 -12.31 7.91 4.72
N LEU A 224 -11.05 7.77 4.38
CA LEU A 224 -9.92 8.28 5.16
C LEU A 224 -9.62 9.71 4.71
N THR A 225 -10.13 10.69 5.45
CA THR A 225 -9.93 12.13 5.21
C THR A 225 -9.05 12.74 6.30
N THR A 226 -8.55 13.95 6.07
CA THR A 226 -7.79 14.72 7.08
C THR A 226 -8.56 14.90 8.39
N ASP A 227 -9.89 15.07 8.32
CA ASP A 227 -10.76 15.19 9.50
C ASP A 227 -10.94 13.86 10.27
N SER A 228 -10.51 12.75 9.70
CA SER A 228 -10.60 11.42 10.35
C SER A 228 -9.61 11.25 11.50
N HIS A 229 -8.63 12.13 11.59
CA HIS A 229 -7.65 12.18 12.67
C HIS A 229 -7.77 13.56 13.36
N PRO A 230 -8.51 13.68 14.50
CA PRO A 230 -8.49 14.90 15.27
C PRO A 230 -7.06 15.21 15.64
N ALA A 231 -6.65 16.47 15.43
CA ALA A 231 -5.35 16.96 15.83
C ALA A 231 -5.11 16.58 17.30
N LEU A 232 -4.07 15.80 17.55
CA LEU A 232 -3.63 15.53 18.90
C LEU A 232 -3.04 16.83 19.42
N THR A 233 -3.86 17.60 20.15
CA THR A 233 -3.44 18.75 20.96
C THR A 233 -2.54 18.30 22.09
#